data_2c4c13b673e1f64a8ae60f276f4732f3
#
_entry.id   2c4c13b673e1f64a8ae60f276f4732f3
#
_cell.length_a   1.000
_cell.length_b   1.000
_cell.length_c   1.000
_cell.angle_alpha   90.00
_cell.angle_beta   90.00
_cell.angle_gamma   90.00
#
_symmetry.space_group_name_H-M   'P 1'
#
loop_
_entity.id
_entity.type
_entity.pdbx_description
1 polymer ?
#
loop_
_entity_poly.entity_id
_entity_poly.type
_entity_poly.pdbx_seq_one_letter_code
_entity_poly.pdbx_strand_id
1 'polypeptide(L)'
;MKKVFLILGTLLLSLSTYAAMNVNKIDPPFWYTGMQNPELQLMVYGEGIGNAAVSVNYPGVSLSSTVKLESNNYLLVYLKLDKDVKPGKFNLTFTEGKKKLVKEYELKARNKKGCEHKGFDASDALYLLMPDRFANGNPDNDQIAGMAEYKIDRKDPNARHGGDLAGIEQHLDYFSDLGVTALWFTPVLENNMTGGSYHGYATTDYYKVDPRFGTNEEYKQLIEKAHARGIKIVMDMIFNHCGVEHPWIKDM
;
A
#
# COMPACT_ATOMS: atom_id res chain seq x y z
N MET A 1 -37.25 53.13 -42.33
CA MET A 1 -36.97 51.72 -41.95
C MET A 1 -35.85 51.69 -40.91
N LYS A 2 -36.19 51.55 -39.64
CA LYS A 2 -35.22 51.48 -38.54
C LYS A 2 -34.85 50.03 -38.30
N LYS A 3 -33.55 49.67 -38.49
CA LYS A 3 -33.03 48.33 -38.15
C LYS A 3 -32.72 48.30 -36.67
N VAL A 4 -33.44 47.46 -35.92
CA VAL A 4 -33.15 47.16 -34.53
C VAL A 4 -32.13 46.02 -34.52
N PHE A 5 -30.91 46.27 -34.01
CA PHE A 5 -29.91 45.23 -33.73
C PHE A 5 -30.19 44.65 -32.34
N LEU A 6 -30.61 43.40 -32.30
CA LEU A 6 -30.75 42.63 -31.08
C LEU A 6 -29.41 42.02 -30.73
N ILE A 7 -28.71 42.53 -29.70
CA ILE A 7 -27.49 41.94 -29.16
C ILE A 7 -27.90 40.85 -28.16
N LEU A 8 -27.75 39.60 -28.56
CA LEU A 8 -27.95 38.44 -27.71
C LEU A 8 -26.68 38.22 -26.90
N GLY A 9 -26.65 38.70 -25.67
CA GLY A 9 -25.53 38.44 -24.74
C GLY A 9 -25.61 37.01 -24.18
N THR A 10 -24.79 36.14 -24.70
CA THR A 10 -24.58 34.77 -24.11
C THR A 10 -23.79 34.93 -22.84
N LEU A 11 -24.49 34.82 -21.70
CA LEU A 11 -23.88 34.67 -20.37
C LEU A 11 -23.31 33.24 -20.27
N LEU A 12 -22.01 33.11 -20.53
CA LEU A 12 -21.27 31.86 -20.23
C LEU A 12 -21.16 31.73 -18.70
N LEU A 13 -22.09 31.02 -18.09
CA LEU A 13 -21.91 30.49 -16.74
C LEU A 13 -20.83 29.40 -16.80
N SER A 14 -19.61 29.74 -16.42
CA SER A 14 -18.57 28.76 -16.11
C SER A 14 -19.02 27.98 -14.86
N LEU A 15 -19.68 26.86 -15.08
CA LEU A 15 -19.87 25.84 -14.05
C LEU A 15 -18.48 25.28 -13.73
N SER A 16 -17.83 25.85 -12.71
CA SER A 16 -16.66 25.21 -12.09
C SER A 16 -17.19 23.90 -11.48
N THR A 17 -17.02 22.79 -12.19
CA THR A 17 -17.16 21.47 -11.62
C THR A 17 -16.08 21.32 -10.57
N TYR A 18 -16.38 21.68 -9.33
CA TYR A 18 -15.52 21.31 -8.22
C TYR A 18 -15.50 19.80 -8.16
N ALA A 19 -14.35 19.21 -8.46
CA ALA A 19 -14.12 17.80 -8.28
C ALA A 19 -14.58 17.37 -6.88
N ALA A 20 -15.21 16.22 -6.77
CA ALA A 20 -15.74 15.75 -5.51
C ALA A 20 -14.55 15.36 -4.62
N MET A 21 -14.36 16.04 -3.47
CA MET A 21 -13.36 15.66 -2.48
C MET A 21 -13.48 14.17 -2.15
N ASN A 22 -12.42 13.41 -2.33
CA ASN A 22 -12.35 11.98 -2.03
C ASN A 22 -11.09 11.65 -1.23
N VAL A 23 -11.10 10.50 -0.55
CA VAL A 23 -9.91 9.88 0.07
C VAL A 23 -9.83 8.45 -0.42
N ASN A 24 -8.87 8.19 -1.29
CA ASN A 24 -8.60 6.88 -1.85
C ASN A 24 -7.63 6.09 -0.98
N LYS A 25 -6.65 6.78 -0.36
CA LYS A 25 -5.60 6.14 0.40
C LYS A 25 -5.13 7.03 1.56
N ILE A 26 -4.75 6.40 2.66
CA ILE A 26 -4.05 7.02 3.80
C ILE A 26 -2.83 6.15 4.08
N ASP A 27 -1.65 6.73 4.00
CA ASP A 27 -0.38 6.05 4.26
C ASP A 27 0.33 6.66 5.48
N PRO A 28 0.76 5.82 6.46
CA PRO A 28 0.50 4.39 6.58
C PRO A 28 -0.99 4.09 6.88
N PRO A 29 -1.52 2.91 6.48
CA PRO A 29 -2.94 2.58 6.62
C PRO A 29 -3.38 2.35 8.08
N PHE A 30 -2.45 2.15 8.97
CA PHE A 30 -2.62 2.07 10.43
C PHE A 30 -1.29 2.42 11.11
N TRP A 31 -1.32 2.66 12.42
CA TRP A 31 -0.12 2.88 13.21
C TRP A 31 -0.16 2.12 14.53
N TYR A 32 0.86 2.31 15.36
CA TYR A 32 0.97 1.63 16.65
C TYR A 32 1.05 2.62 17.80
N THR A 33 0.45 2.27 18.93
CA THR A 33 0.65 2.97 20.20
C THR A 33 2.01 2.65 20.81
N GLY A 34 2.53 3.53 21.67
CA GLY A 34 3.78 3.31 22.41
C GLY A 34 5.04 3.35 21.53
N MET A 35 4.98 4.06 20.41
CA MET A 35 6.16 4.39 19.60
C MET A 35 7.01 5.44 20.32
N GLN A 36 8.34 5.40 20.10
CA GLN A 36 9.27 6.37 20.70
C GLN A 36 9.04 7.79 20.17
N ASN A 37 8.83 7.92 18.87
CA ASN A 37 8.40 9.19 18.27
C ASN A 37 6.88 9.34 18.44
N PRO A 38 6.43 10.40 19.16
CA PRO A 38 5.01 10.66 19.34
C PRO A 38 4.33 11.27 18.12
N GLU A 39 5.08 11.71 17.12
CA GLU A 39 4.55 12.31 15.90
C GLU A 39 4.26 11.24 14.85
N LEU A 40 3.05 11.28 14.31
CA LEU A 40 2.60 10.42 13.21
C LEU A 40 2.26 11.30 12.01
N GLN A 41 3.01 11.13 10.93
CA GLN A 41 2.70 11.74 9.63
C GLN A 41 1.83 10.78 8.82
N LEU A 42 0.69 11.28 8.34
CA LEU A 42 -0.17 10.59 7.39
C LEU A 42 -0.11 11.34 6.06
N MET A 43 0.12 10.61 4.98
CA MET A 43 -0.11 11.10 3.63
C MET A 43 -1.49 10.66 3.17
N VAL A 44 -2.37 11.61 2.96
CA VAL A 44 -3.73 11.38 2.46
C VAL A 44 -3.75 11.67 0.96
N TYR A 45 -4.18 10.69 0.18
CA TYR A 45 -4.30 10.78 -1.27
C TYR A 45 -5.75 10.62 -1.71
N GLY A 46 -6.21 11.49 -2.58
CA GLY A 46 -7.52 11.43 -3.19
C GLY A 46 -7.87 12.73 -3.91
N GLU A 47 -8.81 12.66 -4.85
CA GLU A 47 -9.18 13.82 -5.66
C GLU A 47 -9.65 15.00 -4.78
N GLY A 48 -8.99 16.15 -4.96
CA GLY A 48 -9.34 17.40 -4.30
C GLY A 48 -9.12 17.47 -2.79
N ILE A 49 -8.42 16.51 -2.18
CA ILE A 49 -8.24 16.45 -0.71
C ILE A 49 -7.32 17.53 -0.16
N GLY A 50 -6.41 18.08 -0.98
CA GLY A 50 -5.36 19.01 -0.56
C GLY A 50 -5.85 20.29 0.11
N ASN A 51 -7.10 20.70 -0.12
CA ASN A 51 -7.70 21.91 0.48
C ASN A 51 -8.55 21.60 1.73
N ALA A 52 -8.67 20.35 2.13
CA ALA A 52 -9.53 19.99 3.25
C ALA A 52 -8.93 20.43 4.60
N ALA A 53 -9.77 20.99 5.46
CA ALA A 53 -9.46 21.09 6.87
C ALA A 53 -9.66 19.71 7.53
N VAL A 54 -8.77 19.33 8.45
CA VAL A 54 -8.78 18.05 9.12
C VAL A 54 -9.14 18.23 10.59
N SER A 55 -9.95 17.34 11.13
CA SER A 55 -10.19 17.25 12.56
C SER A 55 -10.18 15.78 13.01
N VAL A 56 -9.74 15.59 14.25
CA VAL A 56 -9.70 14.30 14.93
C VAL A 56 -10.31 14.46 16.32
N ASN A 57 -11.04 13.45 16.77
CA ASN A 57 -11.57 13.38 18.12
C ASN A 57 -11.33 11.97 18.66
N TYR A 58 -10.21 11.79 19.34
CA TYR A 58 -9.85 10.55 20.03
C TYR A 58 -8.95 10.87 21.23
N PRO A 59 -9.23 10.30 22.43
CA PRO A 59 -8.43 10.56 23.62
C PRO A 59 -6.96 10.23 23.39
N GLY A 60 -6.08 11.20 23.59
CA GLY A 60 -4.64 11.06 23.40
C GLY A 60 -4.17 11.18 21.95
N VAL A 61 -5.01 11.61 21.02
CA VAL A 61 -4.63 11.98 19.66
C VAL A 61 -5.03 13.41 19.38
N SER A 62 -4.10 14.23 18.93
CA SER A 62 -4.33 15.62 18.54
C SER A 62 -3.76 15.91 17.16
N LEU A 63 -4.43 16.80 16.42
CA LEU A 63 -3.91 17.32 15.17
C LEU A 63 -2.83 18.36 15.47
N SER A 64 -1.60 18.14 14.98
CA SER A 64 -0.49 19.11 15.11
C SER A 64 -0.51 20.11 13.96
N SER A 65 -0.60 19.64 12.71
CA SER A 65 -0.62 20.48 11.54
C SER A 65 -1.10 19.71 10.30
N THR A 66 -1.34 20.45 9.22
CA THR A 66 -1.54 19.89 7.88
C THR A 66 -0.66 20.65 6.90
N VAL A 67 -0.13 19.95 5.88
CA VAL A 67 0.66 20.55 4.81
C VAL A 67 0.04 20.16 3.48
N LYS A 68 -0.36 21.17 2.72
CA LYS A 68 -0.82 21.03 1.34
C LYS A 68 0.40 20.88 0.43
N LEU A 69 0.36 19.93 -0.50
CA LEU A 69 1.36 19.78 -1.54
C LEU A 69 0.97 20.56 -2.82
N GLU A 70 1.84 20.56 -3.83
CA GLU A 70 1.56 21.23 -5.11
C GLU A 70 0.33 20.60 -5.80
N SER A 71 0.27 19.26 -5.83
CA SER A 71 -0.93 18.57 -6.28
C SER A 71 -2.07 18.74 -5.29
N ASN A 72 -3.24 19.12 -5.78
CA ASN A 72 -4.45 19.19 -4.96
C ASN A 72 -4.98 17.84 -4.46
N ASN A 73 -4.37 16.74 -4.89
CA ASN A 73 -4.76 15.39 -4.56
C ASN A 73 -4.01 14.82 -3.35
N TYR A 74 -3.12 15.60 -2.73
CA TYR A 74 -2.36 15.20 -1.55
C TYR A 74 -2.54 16.16 -0.38
N LEU A 75 -2.61 15.60 0.82
CA LEU A 75 -2.58 16.34 2.08
C LEU A 75 -1.73 15.56 3.09
N LEU A 76 -0.69 16.20 3.63
CA LEU A 76 0.03 15.64 4.77
C LEU A 76 -0.68 16.07 6.05
N VAL A 77 -0.96 15.10 6.92
CA VAL A 77 -1.62 15.31 8.22
C VAL A 77 -0.67 14.86 9.30
N TYR A 78 -0.32 15.75 10.22
CA TYR A 78 0.54 15.46 11.35
C TYR A 78 -0.30 15.32 12.62
N LEU A 79 -0.23 14.15 13.22
CA LEU A 79 -0.90 13.85 14.48
C LEU A 79 0.14 13.69 15.58
N LYS A 80 -0.21 14.16 16.78
CA LYS A 80 0.57 13.88 17.98
C LYS A 80 -0.17 12.84 18.81
N LEU A 81 0.56 11.79 19.20
CA LEU A 81 0.07 10.69 20.03
C LEU A 81 0.62 10.85 21.45
N ASP A 82 -0.25 10.88 22.44
CA ASP A 82 0.17 10.90 23.84
C ASP A 82 0.78 9.54 24.23
N LYS A 83 1.64 9.53 25.25
CA LYS A 83 2.29 8.31 25.74
C LYS A 83 1.30 7.22 26.17
N ASP A 84 0.15 7.65 26.69
CA ASP A 84 -0.89 6.78 27.25
C ASP A 84 -2.05 6.52 26.29
N VAL A 85 -1.92 6.96 25.02
CA VAL A 85 -2.94 6.72 23.99
C VAL A 85 -3.27 5.23 23.90
N LYS A 86 -4.55 4.91 23.90
CA LYS A 86 -5.00 3.52 23.83
C LYS A 86 -5.11 3.06 22.37
N PRO A 87 -4.87 1.77 22.09
CA PRO A 87 -5.23 1.19 20.78
C PRO A 87 -6.73 1.31 20.54
N GLY A 88 -7.11 1.50 19.30
CA GLY A 88 -8.51 1.60 18.89
C GLY A 88 -8.67 2.30 17.55
N LYS A 89 -9.92 2.37 17.10
CA LYS A 89 -10.32 3.01 15.85
C LYS A 89 -10.90 4.38 16.14
N PHE A 90 -10.59 5.34 15.28
CA PHE A 90 -11.12 6.69 15.36
C PHE A 90 -11.33 7.29 13.96
N ASN A 91 -12.08 8.37 13.91
CA ASN A 91 -12.41 9.03 12.65
C ASN A 91 -11.51 10.23 12.42
N LEU A 92 -10.92 10.29 11.23
CA LEU A 92 -10.39 11.49 10.62
C LEU A 92 -11.52 12.13 9.81
N THR A 93 -11.83 13.39 10.12
CA THR A 93 -12.86 14.15 9.41
C THR A 93 -12.20 15.20 8.54
N PHE A 94 -12.51 15.18 7.25
CA PHE A 94 -12.04 16.12 6.25
C PHE A 94 -13.20 17.02 5.84
N THR A 95 -12.99 18.34 5.83
CA THR A 95 -14.03 19.31 5.48
C THR A 95 -13.53 20.34 4.49
N GLU A 96 -14.33 20.65 3.47
CA GLU A 96 -14.10 21.73 2.53
C GLU A 96 -15.43 22.42 2.22
N GLY A 97 -15.60 23.66 2.70
CA GLY A 97 -16.89 24.37 2.62
C GLY A 97 -17.99 23.60 3.32
N LYS A 98 -19.01 23.18 2.56
CA LYS A 98 -20.14 22.35 3.09
C LYS A 98 -19.90 20.85 2.97
N LYS A 99 -18.83 20.43 2.30
CA LYS A 99 -18.50 19.01 2.11
C LYS A 99 -17.83 18.48 3.36
N LYS A 100 -18.20 17.26 3.75
CA LYS A 100 -17.63 16.53 4.88
C LYS A 100 -17.39 15.08 4.47
N LEU A 101 -16.20 14.58 4.70
CA LEU A 101 -15.82 13.19 4.50
C LEU A 101 -15.22 12.64 5.78
N VAL A 102 -15.56 11.41 6.13
CA VAL A 102 -15.06 10.73 7.33
C VAL A 102 -14.37 9.45 6.92
N LYS A 103 -13.16 9.24 7.42
CA LYS A 103 -12.40 8.00 7.24
C LYS A 103 -11.99 7.45 8.59
N GLU A 104 -12.24 6.17 8.81
CA GLU A 104 -11.76 5.45 9.98
C GLU A 104 -10.25 5.23 9.86
N TYR A 105 -9.53 5.42 10.97
CA TYR A 105 -8.11 5.12 11.12
C TYR A 105 -7.88 4.31 12.38
N GLU A 106 -6.89 3.41 12.37
CA GLU A 106 -6.65 2.48 13.47
C GLU A 106 -5.28 2.67 14.11
N LEU A 107 -5.26 2.75 15.45
CA LEU A 107 -4.06 2.56 16.25
C LEU A 107 -4.07 1.15 16.85
N LYS A 108 -3.07 0.36 16.51
CA LYS A 108 -2.88 -0.99 17.00
C LYS A 108 -2.00 -1.04 18.24
N ALA A 109 -2.20 -2.02 19.09
CA ALA A 109 -1.26 -2.32 20.15
C ALA A 109 0.04 -2.88 19.57
N ARG A 110 1.20 -2.41 20.06
CA ARG A 110 2.46 -3.10 19.76
C ARG A 110 2.50 -4.43 20.51
N ASN A 111 2.80 -5.49 19.80
CA ASN A 111 3.12 -6.76 20.43
C ASN A 111 4.51 -6.65 21.09
N LYS A 112 4.54 -6.58 22.42
CA LYS A 112 5.79 -6.53 23.20
C LYS A 112 6.32 -7.92 23.55
N LYS A 113 5.49 -8.98 23.37
CA LYS A 113 5.89 -10.36 23.56
C LYS A 113 6.37 -10.93 22.23
N GLY A 114 7.57 -11.47 22.20
CA GLY A 114 8.10 -12.16 21.03
C GLY A 114 8.88 -11.28 20.05
N CYS A 115 9.39 -10.13 20.46
CA CYS A 115 10.43 -9.42 19.69
C CYS A 115 11.78 -10.16 19.74
N GLU A 116 11.79 -11.44 20.01
CA GLU A 116 12.93 -12.33 19.82
C GLU A 116 13.08 -12.66 18.34
N HIS A 117 13.25 -11.63 17.52
CA HIS A 117 13.61 -11.83 16.12
C HIS A 117 15.03 -12.40 16.08
N LYS A 118 15.11 -13.69 15.82
CA LYS A 118 16.40 -14.32 15.52
C LYS A 118 16.85 -13.80 14.17
N GLY A 119 17.99 -13.10 14.14
CA GLY A 119 18.65 -12.72 12.91
C GLY A 119 19.23 -13.94 12.18
N PHE A 120 20.06 -13.67 11.17
CA PHE A 120 20.81 -14.69 10.46
C PHE A 120 22.18 -14.86 11.10
N ASP A 121 22.73 -16.08 11.01
CA ASP A 121 24.10 -16.37 11.37
C ASP A 121 24.73 -17.38 10.38
N ALA A 122 25.96 -17.80 10.65
CA ALA A 122 26.70 -18.71 9.76
C ALA A 122 26.09 -20.14 9.66
N SER A 123 25.08 -20.46 10.47
CA SER A 123 24.37 -21.72 10.39
C SER A 123 23.17 -21.68 9.43
N ASP A 124 22.83 -20.50 8.92
CA ASP A 124 21.67 -20.35 8.03
C ASP A 124 22.03 -20.68 6.57
N ALA A 125 21.17 -21.47 5.95
CA ALA A 125 21.14 -21.72 4.50
C ALA A 125 20.04 -20.86 3.87
N LEU A 126 20.44 -19.80 3.16
CA LEU A 126 19.53 -18.84 2.54
C LEU A 126 19.22 -19.25 1.10
N TYR A 127 17.94 -19.35 0.75
CA TYR A 127 17.44 -19.62 -0.61
C TYR A 127 16.75 -18.37 -1.18
N LEU A 128 17.35 -17.78 -2.23
CA LEU A 128 16.71 -16.69 -2.98
C LEU A 128 15.68 -17.26 -3.93
N LEU A 129 14.44 -16.77 -3.85
CA LEU A 129 13.32 -17.26 -4.63
C LEU A 129 12.57 -16.09 -5.29
N MET A 130 12.29 -16.24 -6.57
CA MET A 130 11.39 -15.35 -7.31
C MET A 130 9.99 -15.98 -7.35
N PRO A 131 9.00 -15.45 -6.61
CA PRO A 131 7.66 -16.07 -6.49
C PRO A 131 7.03 -16.40 -7.83
N ASP A 132 7.02 -15.44 -8.76
CA ASP A 132 6.44 -15.63 -10.11
C ASP A 132 7.02 -16.85 -10.87
N ARG A 133 8.27 -17.23 -10.57
CA ARG A 133 9.01 -18.29 -11.30
C ARG A 133 9.02 -19.64 -10.60
N PHE A 134 8.48 -19.73 -9.40
CA PHE A 134 8.61 -20.95 -8.61
C PHE A 134 7.46 -21.93 -8.86
N ALA A 135 6.29 -21.66 -8.31
CA ALA A 135 5.13 -22.55 -8.46
C ALA A 135 3.83 -21.74 -8.43
N ASN A 136 2.90 -22.12 -9.30
CA ASN A 136 1.53 -21.59 -9.32
C ASN A 136 0.65 -22.49 -8.44
N GLY A 137 0.23 -21.98 -7.29
CA GLY A 137 -0.65 -22.70 -6.35
C GLY A 137 -2.10 -22.28 -6.46
N ASN A 138 -2.37 -21.10 -7.03
CA ASN A 138 -3.72 -20.57 -7.22
C ASN A 138 -3.88 -19.94 -8.62
N PRO A 139 -4.31 -20.68 -9.64
CA PRO A 139 -4.52 -20.15 -10.98
C PRO A 139 -5.57 -19.00 -11.07
N ASP A 140 -6.42 -18.83 -10.08
CA ASP A 140 -7.46 -17.80 -10.09
C ASP A 140 -6.87 -16.38 -9.91
N ASN A 141 -5.65 -16.25 -9.38
CA ASN A 141 -4.95 -14.98 -9.23
C ASN A 141 -4.03 -14.63 -10.42
N ASP A 142 -3.90 -15.52 -11.40
CA ASP A 142 -3.04 -15.32 -12.57
C ASP A 142 -3.39 -14.06 -13.35
N GLN A 143 -4.68 -13.72 -13.42
CA GLN A 143 -5.23 -12.60 -14.18
C GLN A 143 -6.16 -11.76 -13.32
N ILE A 144 -5.67 -10.63 -12.82
CA ILE A 144 -6.43 -9.71 -11.99
C ILE A 144 -6.89 -8.50 -12.80
N ALA A 145 -8.20 -8.27 -12.84
CA ALA A 145 -8.78 -7.12 -13.53
C ALA A 145 -8.23 -5.80 -12.96
N GLY A 146 -7.83 -4.89 -13.84
CA GLY A 146 -7.25 -3.59 -13.46
C GLY A 146 -5.74 -3.58 -13.27
N MET A 147 -5.07 -4.74 -13.30
CA MET A 147 -3.61 -4.79 -13.37
C MET A 147 -3.13 -4.54 -14.80
N ALA A 148 -2.09 -3.71 -14.96
CA ALA A 148 -1.59 -3.29 -16.27
C ALA A 148 -0.98 -4.47 -17.06
N GLU A 149 -0.21 -5.33 -16.40
CA GLU A 149 0.30 -6.56 -16.95
C GLU A 149 -0.46 -7.74 -16.30
N TYR A 150 -1.45 -8.28 -16.99
CA TYR A 150 -2.31 -9.32 -16.42
C TYR A 150 -2.21 -10.68 -17.14
N LYS A 151 -1.51 -10.75 -18.28
CA LYS A 151 -1.36 -12.00 -19.04
C LYS A 151 -0.15 -12.81 -18.56
N ILE A 152 -0.33 -14.11 -18.53
CA ILE A 152 0.76 -15.08 -18.34
C ILE A 152 1.28 -15.54 -19.70
N ASP A 153 2.59 -15.54 -19.87
CA ASP A 153 3.27 -16.21 -20.97
C ASP A 153 4.58 -16.86 -20.51
N ARG A 154 4.52 -18.14 -20.21
CA ARG A 154 5.68 -18.91 -19.73
C ARG A 154 6.78 -19.12 -20.78
N LYS A 155 6.54 -18.76 -22.04
CA LYS A 155 7.54 -18.82 -23.11
C LYS A 155 8.33 -17.53 -23.23
N ASP A 156 7.76 -16.41 -22.78
CA ASP A 156 8.45 -15.12 -22.73
C ASP A 156 9.13 -14.95 -21.37
N PRO A 157 10.48 -14.87 -21.31
CA PRO A 157 11.22 -14.67 -20.07
C PRO A 157 10.91 -13.32 -19.39
N ASN A 158 10.36 -12.35 -20.12
CA ASN A 158 10.01 -11.03 -19.59
C ASN A 158 8.55 -10.92 -19.15
N ALA A 159 7.70 -11.91 -19.47
CA ALA A 159 6.31 -11.95 -19.01
C ALA A 159 6.17 -12.63 -17.65
N ARG A 160 5.01 -12.51 -17.03
CA ARG A 160 4.65 -13.26 -15.83
C ARG A 160 4.43 -14.73 -16.14
N HIS A 161 4.81 -15.59 -15.20
CA HIS A 161 4.66 -17.06 -15.29
C HIS A 161 3.60 -17.61 -14.33
N GLY A 162 3.09 -16.80 -13.40
CA GLY A 162 1.98 -17.15 -12.53
C GLY A 162 2.35 -17.90 -11.26
N GLY A 163 3.62 -17.95 -10.88
CA GLY A 163 3.98 -18.42 -9.55
C GLY A 163 3.49 -17.45 -8.46
N ASP A 164 3.12 -17.96 -7.28
CA ASP A 164 2.44 -17.22 -6.23
C ASP A 164 2.77 -17.71 -4.80
N LEU A 165 2.21 -17.04 -3.79
CA LEU A 165 2.42 -17.38 -2.38
C LEU A 165 1.84 -18.75 -2.03
N ALA A 166 0.71 -19.12 -2.64
CA ALA A 166 0.08 -20.42 -2.43
C ALA A 166 0.98 -21.56 -2.94
N GLY A 167 1.61 -21.36 -4.12
CA GLY A 167 2.57 -22.30 -4.65
C GLY A 167 3.82 -22.47 -3.78
N ILE A 168 4.32 -21.37 -3.20
CA ILE A 168 5.43 -21.44 -2.23
C ILE A 168 4.99 -22.20 -0.99
N GLU A 169 3.81 -21.90 -0.45
CA GLU A 169 3.26 -22.55 0.75
C GLU A 169 3.13 -24.07 0.57
N GLN A 170 2.64 -24.51 -0.58
CA GLN A 170 2.49 -25.92 -0.92
C GLN A 170 3.84 -26.67 -0.98
N HIS A 171 4.95 -25.97 -1.11
CA HIS A 171 6.28 -26.55 -1.26
C HIS A 171 7.19 -26.26 -0.04
N LEU A 172 6.67 -25.87 1.11
CA LEU A 172 7.48 -25.61 2.32
C LEU A 172 8.28 -26.84 2.76
N ASP A 173 7.72 -28.04 2.62
CA ASP A 173 8.40 -29.28 2.98
C ASP A 173 9.60 -29.56 2.06
N TYR A 174 9.51 -29.21 0.77
CA TYR A 174 10.66 -29.27 -0.16
C TYR A 174 11.86 -28.43 0.35
N PHE A 175 11.62 -27.21 0.85
CA PHE A 175 12.69 -26.38 1.40
C PHE A 175 13.28 -26.95 2.69
N SER A 176 12.44 -27.55 3.55
CA SER A 176 12.89 -28.25 4.76
C SER A 176 13.78 -29.45 4.41
N ASP A 177 13.35 -30.27 3.45
CA ASP A 177 14.08 -31.46 3.00
C ASP A 177 15.43 -31.07 2.34
N LEU A 178 15.47 -29.91 1.67
CA LEU A 178 16.69 -29.35 1.08
C LEU A 178 17.65 -28.78 2.13
N GLY A 179 17.20 -28.62 3.39
CA GLY A 179 17.99 -28.04 4.46
C GLY A 179 18.03 -26.51 4.45
N VAL A 180 17.09 -25.85 3.78
CA VAL A 180 16.97 -24.39 3.75
C VAL A 180 16.42 -23.92 5.10
N THR A 181 17.06 -22.90 5.68
CA THR A 181 16.63 -22.29 6.95
C THR A 181 16.08 -20.88 6.80
N ALA A 182 16.22 -20.29 5.61
CA ALA A 182 15.66 -18.97 5.32
C ALA A 182 15.30 -18.84 3.83
N LEU A 183 14.10 -18.31 3.56
CA LEU A 183 13.64 -17.96 2.21
C LEU A 183 13.70 -16.44 2.06
N TRP A 184 14.37 -15.99 1.02
CA TRP A 184 14.41 -14.60 0.58
C TRP A 184 13.62 -14.47 -0.72
N PHE A 185 12.44 -13.86 -0.66
CA PHE A 185 11.64 -13.60 -1.86
C PHE A 185 12.12 -12.32 -2.53
N THR A 186 12.17 -12.29 -3.88
CA THR A 186 12.12 -11.00 -4.59
C THR A 186 10.84 -10.27 -4.18
N PRO A 187 10.77 -8.92 -4.31
CA PRO A 187 9.68 -8.15 -3.69
C PRO A 187 8.29 -8.67 -4.04
N VAL A 188 7.48 -8.89 -3.00
CA VAL A 188 6.09 -9.38 -3.13
C VAL A 188 5.05 -8.27 -3.11
N LEU A 189 5.46 -7.02 -2.88
CA LEU A 189 4.57 -5.87 -2.88
C LEU A 189 4.08 -5.55 -4.28
N GLU A 190 2.92 -4.88 -4.36
CA GLU A 190 2.26 -4.55 -5.62
C GLU A 190 3.22 -3.87 -6.60
N ASN A 191 3.28 -4.41 -7.81
CA ASN A 191 4.06 -3.92 -8.93
C ASN A 191 3.16 -3.81 -10.16
N ASN A 192 2.30 -2.78 -10.18
CA ASN A 192 1.33 -2.58 -11.26
C ASN A 192 1.94 -1.83 -12.46
N MET A 193 3.05 -2.35 -12.96
CA MET A 193 3.73 -1.84 -14.14
C MET A 193 3.20 -2.51 -15.43
N THR A 194 3.37 -1.84 -16.56
CA THR A 194 2.91 -2.33 -17.87
C THR A 194 3.75 -3.48 -18.45
N GLY A 195 4.91 -3.75 -17.85
CA GLY A 195 5.78 -4.87 -18.22
C GLY A 195 6.86 -5.11 -17.18
N GLY A 196 7.38 -6.32 -17.14
CA GLY A 196 8.41 -6.72 -16.18
C GLY A 196 7.95 -6.80 -14.74
N SER A 197 6.64 -6.80 -14.47
CA SER A 197 6.12 -6.76 -13.09
C SER A 197 6.46 -8.03 -12.29
N TYR A 198 6.85 -9.10 -12.94
CA TYR A 198 7.17 -10.40 -12.33
C TYR A 198 8.30 -10.35 -11.30
N HIS A 199 9.27 -9.43 -11.48
CA HIS A 199 10.43 -9.36 -10.57
C HIS A 199 10.18 -8.60 -9.28
N GLY A 200 9.15 -7.73 -9.20
CA GLY A 200 8.75 -7.00 -7.99
C GLY A 200 9.49 -5.69 -7.70
N TYR A 201 10.56 -5.34 -8.44
CA TYR A 201 11.45 -4.21 -8.12
C TYR A 201 10.95 -2.82 -8.54
N ALA A 202 9.70 -2.69 -9.02
CA ALA A 202 9.08 -1.40 -9.36
C ALA A 202 7.76 -1.23 -8.57
N THR A 203 7.88 -1.15 -7.25
CA THR A 203 6.74 -1.12 -6.32
C THR A 203 5.80 0.05 -6.60
N THR A 204 4.50 -0.24 -6.69
CA THR A 204 3.43 0.76 -6.88
C THR A 204 2.54 0.92 -5.64
N ASP A 205 2.60 -0.01 -4.68
CA ASP A 205 1.99 0.11 -3.36
C ASP A 205 2.85 -0.60 -2.30
N TYR A 206 3.37 0.16 -1.32
CA TYR A 206 4.25 -0.37 -0.26
C TYR A 206 3.51 -1.08 0.88
N TYR A 207 2.18 -1.05 0.90
CA TYR A 207 1.37 -1.60 1.99
C TYR A 207 0.51 -2.79 1.56
N LYS A 208 0.63 -3.19 0.29
CA LYS A 208 -0.19 -4.22 -0.30
C LYS A 208 0.65 -5.25 -1.04
N VAL A 209 0.41 -6.51 -0.76
CA VAL A 209 0.95 -7.61 -1.57
C VAL A 209 0.35 -7.53 -2.97
N ASP A 210 1.13 -7.83 -3.99
CA ASP A 210 0.66 -7.90 -5.38
C ASP A 210 -0.47 -8.93 -5.47
N PRO A 211 -1.67 -8.55 -5.94
CA PRO A 211 -2.82 -9.46 -5.93
C PRO A 211 -2.63 -10.69 -6.81
N ARG A 212 -1.64 -10.67 -7.73
CA ARG A 212 -1.25 -11.82 -8.54
C ARG A 212 -0.34 -12.78 -7.79
N PHE A 213 0.18 -12.40 -6.63
CA PHE A 213 0.88 -13.28 -5.70
C PHE A 213 -0.04 -13.75 -4.58
N GLY A 214 -1.07 -12.96 -4.23
CA GLY A 214 -1.99 -13.22 -3.13
C GLY A 214 -2.35 -11.97 -2.35
N THR A 215 -2.66 -12.13 -1.08
CA THR A 215 -3.10 -11.08 -0.17
C THR A 215 -2.09 -10.88 0.98
N ASN A 216 -2.21 -9.76 1.71
CA ASN A 216 -1.43 -9.52 2.93
C ASN A 216 -1.64 -10.63 3.98
N GLU A 217 -2.85 -11.17 4.07
CA GLU A 217 -3.17 -12.21 5.03
C GLU A 217 -2.56 -13.56 4.61
N GLU A 218 -2.60 -13.91 3.33
CA GLU A 218 -1.92 -15.11 2.82
C GLU A 218 -0.40 -15.03 3.00
N TYR A 219 0.20 -13.85 2.79
CA TYR A 219 1.63 -13.66 3.08
C TYR A 219 1.95 -13.88 4.56
N LYS A 220 1.13 -13.38 5.47
CA LYS A 220 1.27 -13.61 6.89
C LYS A 220 1.12 -15.09 7.26
N GLN A 221 0.13 -15.79 6.68
CA GLN A 221 -0.07 -17.22 6.89
C GLN A 221 1.11 -18.06 6.39
N LEU A 222 1.66 -17.69 5.21
CA LEU A 222 2.88 -18.32 4.69
C LEU A 222 4.06 -18.16 5.67
N ILE A 223 4.26 -16.95 6.23
CA ILE A 223 5.31 -16.69 7.23
C ILE A 223 5.09 -17.58 8.47
N GLU A 224 3.89 -17.64 9.00
CA GLU A 224 3.56 -18.46 10.17
C GLU A 224 3.85 -19.97 9.92
N LYS A 225 3.48 -20.47 8.74
CA LYS A 225 3.72 -21.86 8.33
C LYS A 225 5.20 -22.17 8.09
N ALA A 226 5.95 -21.22 7.53
CA ALA A 226 7.40 -21.32 7.36
C ALA A 226 8.10 -21.36 8.73
N HIS A 227 7.74 -20.44 9.63
CA HIS A 227 8.28 -20.40 10.99
C HIS A 227 8.01 -21.69 11.78
N ALA A 228 6.83 -22.30 11.61
CA ALA A 228 6.52 -23.59 12.22
C ALA A 228 7.44 -24.73 11.76
N ARG A 229 8.11 -24.58 10.59
CA ARG A 229 9.12 -25.50 10.05
C ARG A 229 10.55 -25.06 10.34
N GLY A 230 10.74 -24.00 11.12
CA GLY A 230 12.06 -23.43 11.39
C GLY A 230 12.66 -22.63 10.23
N ILE A 231 11.88 -22.29 9.21
CA ILE A 231 12.30 -21.53 8.06
C ILE A 231 12.01 -20.04 8.30
N LYS A 232 13.03 -19.20 8.27
CA LYS A 232 12.92 -17.73 8.36
C LYS A 232 12.46 -17.16 7.02
N ILE A 233 11.74 -16.03 7.05
CA ILE A 233 11.36 -15.30 5.83
C ILE A 233 12.06 -13.95 5.78
N VAL A 234 12.68 -13.64 4.66
CA VAL A 234 13.27 -12.33 4.34
C VAL A 234 12.39 -11.61 3.35
N MET A 235 11.83 -10.50 3.77
CA MET A 235 11.07 -9.61 2.89
C MET A 235 12.02 -8.63 2.21
N ASP A 236 12.12 -8.72 0.88
CA ASP A 236 12.87 -7.75 0.09
C ASP A 236 12.08 -6.43 0.02
N MET A 237 12.69 -5.36 0.52
CA MET A 237 12.06 -4.03 0.58
C MET A 237 12.85 -3.02 -0.23
N ILE A 238 12.20 -2.40 -1.21
CA ILE A 238 12.81 -1.41 -2.08
C ILE A 238 12.56 -0.01 -1.54
N PHE A 239 13.53 0.51 -0.76
CA PHE A 239 13.46 1.87 -0.20
C PHE A 239 14.14 2.93 -1.07
N ASN A 240 14.85 2.54 -2.13
CA ASN A 240 15.62 3.45 -2.97
C ASN A 240 14.75 4.19 -4.01
N HIS A 241 13.70 3.54 -4.51
CA HIS A 241 12.84 4.06 -5.58
C HIS A 241 11.47 3.39 -5.54
N CYS A 242 10.51 3.94 -6.29
CA CYS A 242 9.22 3.31 -6.59
C CYS A 242 9.05 3.13 -8.10
N GLY A 243 8.03 2.39 -8.50
CA GLY A 243 7.64 2.26 -9.91
C GLY A 243 7.12 3.59 -10.46
N VAL A 244 7.33 3.85 -11.77
CA VAL A 244 6.84 5.08 -12.41
C VAL A 244 5.31 5.17 -12.45
N GLU A 245 4.63 4.03 -12.29
CA GLU A 245 3.17 3.96 -12.16
C GLU A 245 2.68 4.21 -10.72
N HIS A 246 3.60 4.42 -9.76
CA HIS A 246 3.21 4.78 -8.40
C HIS A 246 2.50 6.13 -8.38
N PRO A 247 1.41 6.33 -7.61
CA PRO A 247 0.69 7.60 -7.52
C PRO A 247 1.60 8.80 -7.20
N TRP A 248 2.67 8.60 -6.43
CA TRP A 248 3.65 9.65 -6.12
C TRP A 248 4.36 10.23 -7.35
N ILE A 249 4.42 9.49 -8.45
CA ILE A 249 5.05 9.91 -9.70
C ILE A 249 4.00 10.36 -10.71
N LYS A 250 2.87 9.64 -10.81
CA LYS A 250 1.85 9.92 -11.82
C LYS A 250 1.00 11.16 -11.54
N ASP A 251 0.83 11.50 -10.29
CA ASP A 251 -0.07 12.57 -9.83
C ASP A 251 0.72 13.62 -9.01
N MET A 252 1.79 14.11 -9.61
CA MET A 252 2.58 15.21 -9.05
C MET A 252 2.04 16.57 -9.50
#